data_4dcf5a98d11a58414bb28ae4768e1f49
#
_entry.id   4dcf5a98d11a58414bb28ae4768e1f49
#
_cell.length_a   1.000
_cell.length_b   1.000
_cell.length_c   1.000
_cell.angle_alpha   90.00
_cell.angle_beta   90.00
_cell.angle_gamma   90.00
#
_symmetry.space_group_name_H-M   'P 1'
#
loop_
_entity.id
_entity.type
_entity.pdbx_description
1 polymer ?
#
loop_
_entity_poly.entity_id
_entity_poly.type
_entity_poly.pdbx_seq_one_letter_code
_entity_poly.pdbx_strand_id
1 'polypeptide(L)'
;MNVQGISKIAAVAALAVAVFASPLRAVAQGGDTVLKAADTQKLLPAAVYYKAQSAPTQLRNSGGVKFADGYYVLATLVDTSGYSSDVASKYQAYFIAEAPIKIGGQSLPAGVYGVGFIPGDKFVVTDVGAHDVLTVSSSSDQDIKRPVPLQVTTDPAGGFRLYEGRKYIAFSR
;
A
#
# COMPACT_ATOMS: atom_id res chain seq x y z
N MET A 1 -5.02 88.51 35.56
CA MET A 1 -5.74 87.62 36.47
C MET A 1 -5.76 86.23 35.86
N ASN A 2 -5.20 85.32 36.61
CA ASN A 2 -4.91 83.90 36.27
C ASN A 2 -6.14 83.08 35.92
N VAL A 3 -6.04 82.17 34.96
CA VAL A 3 -6.64 80.86 35.05
C VAL A 3 -5.72 79.84 34.39
N GLN A 4 -5.30 78.90 35.18
CA GLN A 4 -4.48 77.73 34.80
C GLN A 4 -5.27 76.71 34.00
N GLY A 5 -4.75 76.24 32.88
CA GLY A 5 -5.26 75.12 32.13
C GLY A 5 -4.58 73.82 32.55
N ILE A 6 -5.36 72.86 33.01
CA ILE A 6 -4.92 71.53 33.45
C ILE A 6 -4.73 70.65 32.21
N SER A 7 -3.51 70.25 31.99
CA SER A 7 -3.15 69.29 30.95
C SER A 7 -3.47 67.85 31.43
N LYS A 8 -4.40 67.17 30.70
CA LYS A 8 -4.69 65.74 30.92
C LYS A 8 -3.75 64.91 30.03
N ILE A 9 -2.83 64.20 30.66
CA ILE A 9 -2.01 63.21 30.01
C ILE A 9 -2.79 61.94 29.91
N ALA A 10 -3.17 61.53 28.69
CA ALA A 10 -3.77 60.24 28.42
C ALA A 10 -2.63 59.20 28.17
N ALA A 11 -2.48 58.29 29.13
CA ALA A 11 -1.56 57.16 28.95
C ALA A 11 -2.22 56.11 28.06
N VAL A 12 -1.67 55.90 26.87
CA VAL A 12 -2.07 54.78 25.97
C VAL A 12 -1.24 53.56 26.37
N ALA A 13 -1.89 52.56 26.99
CA ALA A 13 -1.26 51.27 27.25
C ALA A 13 -1.29 50.45 25.96
N ALA A 14 -0.12 50.25 25.34
CA ALA A 14 0.02 49.34 24.21
C ALA A 14 0.14 47.91 24.72
N LEU A 15 -0.93 47.12 24.44
CA LEU A 15 -0.98 45.69 24.74
C LEU A 15 -0.22 44.95 23.62
N ALA A 16 1.00 44.50 23.88
CA ALA A 16 1.80 43.69 22.97
C ALA A 16 1.28 42.25 23.02
N VAL A 17 0.53 41.83 22.00
CA VAL A 17 0.16 40.43 21.82
C VAL A 17 1.35 39.69 21.22
N ALA A 18 2.09 38.93 22.02
CA ALA A 18 3.12 38.02 21.55
C ALA A 18 2.47 36.77 20.93
N VAL A 19 2.42 36.75 19.62
CA VAL A 19 2.02 35.55 18.85
C VAL A 19 3.16 34.54 18.93
N PHE A 20 3.05 33.54 19.78
CA PHE A 20 3.94 32.39 19.77
C PHE A 20 3.68 31.58 18.49
N ALA A 21 4.46 31.88 17.45
CA ALA A 21 4.54 31.02 16.28
C ALA A 21 5.30 29.74 16.70
N SER A 22 4.53 28.70 17.06
CA SER A 22 5.10 27.37 17.21
C SER A 22 5.63 26.92 15.83
N PRO A 23 6.92 26.50 15.73
CA PRO A 23 7.39 25.96 14.48
C PRO A 23 6.62 24.67 14.19
N LEU A 24 5.77 24.70 13.17
CA LEU A 24 5.26 23.47 12.55
C LEU A 24 6.51 22.66 12.16
N ARG A 25 6.81 21.63 12.94
CA ARG A 25 7.75 20.59 12.52
C ARG A 25 7.17 19.98 11.25
N ALA A 26 7.72 20.35 10.11
CA ALA A 26 7.55 19.59 8.88
C ALA A 26 8.11 18.20 9.18
N VAL A 27 7.20 17.23 9.45
CA VAL A 27 7.56 15.82 9.39
C VAL A 27 7.95 15.61 7.94
N ALA A 28 9.24 15.38 7.70
CA ALA A 28 9.70 14.96 6.39
C ALA A 28 8.95 13.67 6.08
N GLN A 29 7.93 13.74 5.22
CA GLN A 29 7.23 12.58 4.70
C GLN A 29 8.28 11.87 3.83
N GLY A 30 8.84 10.78 4.35
CA GLY A 30 9.62 9.86 3.54
C GLY A 30 8.77 9.44 2.35
N GLY A 31 9.34 9.36 1.15
CA GLY A 31 8.63 8.84 -0.01
C GLY A 31 8.21 7.38 0.19
N ASP A 32 7.36 6.90 -0.71
CA ASP A 32 6.97 5.49 -0.74
C ASP A 32 8.20 4.58 -0.86
N THR A 33 8.22 3.49 -0.13
CA THR A 33 9.36 2.58 -0.07
C THR A 33 8.96 1.18 -0.51
N VAL A 34 9.63 0.64 -1.51
CA VAL A 34 9.48 -0.76 -1.93
C VAL A 34 10.16 -1.66 -0.90
N LEU A 35 9.42 -2.65 -0.41
CA LEU A 35 9.85 -3.64 0.57
C LEU A 35 10.21 -4.96 -0.13
N LYS A 36 11.34 -5.51 0.25
CA LYS A 36 11.80 -6.84 -0.19
C LYS A 36 11.38 -7.91 0.82
N ALA A 37 11.56 -9.19 0.45
CA ALA A 37 11.21 -10.31 1.30
C ALA A 37 11.83 -10.23 2.72
N ALA A 38 13.06 -9.71 2.86
CA ALA A 38 13.71 -9.54 4.17
C ALA A 38 12.93 -8.60 5.12
N ASP A 39 12.18 -7.66 4.56
CA ASP A 39 11.37 -6.70 5.31
C ASP A 39 9.96 -7.24 5.54
N THR A 40 9.32 -7.74 4.47
CA THR A 40 7.93 -8.20 4.48
C THR A 40 7.71 -9.48 5.28
N GLN A 41 8.69 -10.39 5.34
CA GLN A 41 8.59 -11.61 6.15
C GLN A 41 8.44 -11.37 7.66
N LYS A 42 8.78 -10.18 8.14
CA LYS A 42 8.59 -9.77 9.55
C LYS A 42 7.17 -9.24 9.83
N LEU A 43 6.44 -8.91 8.77
CA LEU A 43 5.12 -8.30 8.82
C LEU A 43 4.01 -9.30 8.46
N LEU A 44 4.33 -10.26 7.59
CA LEU A 44 3.38 -11.23 7.07
C LEU A 44 3.27 -12.47 7.97
N PRO A 45 2.06 -13.06 8.09
CA PRO A 45 1.86 -14.28 8.87
C PRO A 45 2.45 -15.50 8.16
N ALA A 46 2.87 -16.51 8.93
CA ALA A 46 3.40 -17.79 8.40
C ALA A 46 2.31 -18.67 7.77
N ALA A 47 1.04 -18.44 8.08
CA ALA A 47 -0.10 -19.14 7.50
C ALA A 47 -1.28 -18.18 7.42
N VAL A 48 -2.16 -18.40 6.46
CA VAL A 48 -3.34 -17.56 6.18
C VAL A 48 -4.58 -18.42 6.02
N TYR A 49 -5.74 -17.83 6.36
CA TYR A 49 -7.03 -18.46 6.13
C TYR A 49 -7.57 -18.01 4.75
N TYR A 50 -8.03 -18.99 3.97
CA TYR A 50 -8.69 -18.74 2.72
C TYR A 50 -9.63 -19.90 2.38
N LYS A 51 -10.87 -19.64 1.99
CA LYS A 51 -11.86 -20.64 1.57
C LYS A 51 -11.95 -21.85 2.51
N ALA A 52 -12.28 -21.59 3.77
CA ALA A 52 -12.50 -22.56 4.84
C ALA A 52 -11.29 -23.41 5.26
N GLN A 53 -10.09 -23.06 4.87
CA GLN A 53 -8.88 -23.75 5.31
C GLN A 53 -7.69 -22.80 5.50
N SER A 54 -6.69 -23.29 6.22
CA SER A 54 -5.42 -22.57 6.43
C SER A 54 -4.37 -23.13 5.49
N ALA A 55 -3.54 -22.24 4.94
CA ALA A 55 -2.42 -22.59 4.07
C ALA A 55 -1.15 -21.85 4.50
N PRO A 56 0.03 -22.50 4.41
CA PRO A 56 1.32 -21.86 4.68
C PRO A 56 1.62 -20.77 3.66
N THR A 57 2.26 -19.69 4.11
CA THR A 57 2.79 -18.64 3.24
C THR A 57 4.25 -18.91 2.89
N GLN A 58 4.66 -18.51 1.70
CA GLN A 58 6.04 -18.61 1.25
C GLN A 58 6.76 -17.27 1.50
N LEU A 59 7.03 -16.93 2.75
CA LEU A 59 7.52 -15.62 3.17
C LEU A 59 8.76 -15.11 2.42
N ARG A 60 9.63 -16.01 1.94
CA ARG A 60 10.78 -15.67 1.08
C ARG A 60 10.38 -15.18 -0.33
N ASN A 61 9.16 -15.51 -0.74
CA ASN A 61 8.56 -15.07 -2.00
C ASN A 61 7.50 -14.02 -1.69
N SER A 62 7.93 -12.90 -1.13
CA SER A 62 7.07 -11.81 -0.70
C SER A 62 7.67 -10.46 -1.10
N GLY A 63 6.83 -9.45 -1.15
CA GLY A 63 7.20 -8.08 -1.43
C GLY A 63 6.07 -7.14 -1.04
N GLY A 64 6.34 -5.85 -1.12
CA GLY A 64 5.32 -4.86 -0.77
C GLY A 64 5.79 -3.44 -0.94
N VAL A 65 4.96 -2.53 -0.49
CA VAL A 65 5.23 -1.09 -0.42
C VAL A 65 4.81 -0.58 0.95
N LYS A 66 5.63 0.26 1.53
CA LYS A 66 5.25 1.16 2.61
C LYS A 66 5.04 2.53 2.02
N PHE A 67 3.82 3.05 2.10
CA PHE A 67 3.50 4.39 1.65
C PHE A 67 4.02 5.46 2.61
N ALA A 68 4.19 6.68 2.12
CA ALA A 68 4.67 7.82 2.89
C ALA A 68 3.83 8.14 4.14
N ASP A 69 2.53 7.82 4.11
CA ASP A 69 1.60 7.97 5.23
C ASP A 69 1.60 6.79 6.24
N GLY A 70 2.47 5.78 5.99
CA GLY A 70 2.69 4.66 6.90
C GLY A 70 1.88 3.41 6.62
N TYR A 71 0.89 3.42 5.70
CA TYR A 71 0.13 2.24 5.30
C TYR A 71 0.94 1.31 4.38
N TYR A 72 0.55 0.06 4.35
CA TYR A 72 1.24 -0.98 3.57
C TYR A 72 0.35 -1.58 2.48
N VAL A 73 0.99 -1.99 1.41
CA VAL A 73 0.53 -3.06 0.51
C VAL A 73 1.55 -4.17 0.61
N LEU A 74 1.10 -5.39 0.91
CA LEU A 74 1.96 -6.56 1.12
C LEU A 74 1.43 -7.73 0.30
N ALA A 75 2.33 -8.53 -0.24
CA ALA A 75 1.99 -9.76 -0.95
C ALA A 75 2.98 -10.89 -0.62
N THR A 76 2.49 -12.11 -0.54
CA THR A 76 3.31 -13.32 -0.42
C THR A 76 2.67 -14.48 -1.16
N LEU A 77 3.47 -15.32 -1.80
CA LEU A 77 2.95 -16.58 -2.35
C LEU A 77 2.41 -17.48 -1.24
N VAL A 78 1.45 -18.30 -1.59
CA VAL A 78 0.81 -19.28 -0.70
C VAL A 78 1.05 -20.68 -1.22
N ASP A 79 1.20 -21.65 -0.33
CA ASP A 79 1.16 -23.06 -0.71
C ASP A 79 -0.28 -23.48 -0.94
N THR A 80 -0.65 -23.62 -2.19
CA THR A 80 -2.02 -23.95 -2.61
C THR A 80 -2.25 -25.46 -2.82
N SER A 81 -1.31 -26.30 -2.45
CA SER A 81 -1.40 -27.76 -2.66
C SER A 81 -2.60 -28.43 -1.97
N GLY A 82 -3.14 -27.83 -0.92
CA GLY A 82 -4.33 -28.29 -0.21
C GLY A 82 -5.67 -27.84 -0.82
N TYR A 83 -5.66 -26.95 -1.83
CA TYR A 83 -6.88 -26.43 -2.45
C TYR A 83 -7.28 -27.22 -3.71
N SER A 84 -8.55 -27.11 -4.10
CA SER A 84 -8.98 -27.59 -5.41
C SER A 84 -8.25 -26.85 -6.54
N SER A 85 -8.16 -27.47 -7.72
CA SER A 85 -7.54 -26.84 -8.90
C SER A 85 -8.18 -25.50 -9.27
N ASP A 86 -9.50 -25.36 -9.11
CA ASP A 86 -10.22 -24.12 -9.40
C ASP A 86 -9.82 -22.98 -8.46
N VAL A 87 -9.67 -23.28 -7.16
CA VAL A 87 -9.18 -22.29 -6.18
C VAL A 87 -7.72 -22.00 -6.44
N ALA A 88 -6.85 -23.01 -6.56
CA ALA A 88 -5.43 -22.85 -6.77
C ALA A 88 -5.08 -22.06 -8.04
N SER A 89 -5.92 -22.15 -9.08
CA SER A 89 -5.72 -21.40 -10.33
C SER A 89 -5.89 -19.88 -10.18
N LYS A 90 -6.67 -19.43 -9.18
CA LYS A 90 -6.97 -18.02 -8.91
C LYS A 90 -6.25 -17.48 -7.68
N TYR A 91 -5.99 -18.33 -6.70
CA TYR A 91 -5.37 -17.97 -5.44
C TYR A 91 -3.90 -18.41 -5.42
N GLN A 92 -3.02 -17.56 -5.91
CA GLN A 92 -1.57 -17.83 -5.96
C GLN A 92 -0.83 -17.08 -4.87
N ALA A 93 -1.32 -15.89 -4.52
CA ALA A 93 -0.75 -15.07 -3.47
C ALA A 93 -1.81 -14.51 -2.51
N TYR A 94 -1.38 -14.34 -1.27
CA TYR A 94 -2.07 -13.55 -0.25
C TYR A 94 -1.69 -12.10 -0.41
N PHE A 95 -2.67 -11.22 -0.43
CA PHE A 95 -2.50 -9.80 -0.71
C PHE A 95 -3.21 -8.95 0.34
N ILE A 96 -2.52 -7.99 0.92
CA ILE A 96 -3.05 -7.02 1.87
C ILE A 96 -2.95 -5.63 1.28
N ALA A 97 -4.04 -4.86 1.33
CA ALA A 97 -4.05 -3.42 1.12
C ALA A 97 -4.59 -2.74 2.39
N GLU A 98 -3.74 -2.07 3.15
CA GLU A 98 -4.17 -1.36 4.38
C GLU A 98 -4.92 -0.06 4.10
N ALA A 99 -4.83 0.43 2.87
CA ALA A 99 -5.57 1.60 2.39
C ALA A 99 -6.16 1.31 1.01
N PRO A 100 -7.19 2.05 0.57
CA PRO A 100 -7.69 1.92 -0.79
C PRO A 100 -6.59 2.19 -1.82
N ILE A 101 -6.53 1.35 -2.85
CA ILE A 101 -5.58 1.47 -3.96
C ILE A 101 -6.31 1.37 -5.30
N LYS A 102 -5.62 1.73 -6.37
CA LYS A 102 -6.01 1.37 -7.74
C LYS A 102 -5.14 0.21 -8.20
N ILE A 103 -5.74 -0.82 -8.77
CA ILE A 103 -5.04 -1.98 -9.34
C ILE A 103 -5.56 -2.22 -10.75
N GLY A 104 -4.65 -2.23 -11.74
CA GLY A 104 -5.07 -2.26 -13.15
C GLY A 104 -6.03 -1.14 -13.54
N GLY A 105 -5.95 0.03 -12.88
CA GLY A 105 -6.84 1.17 -13.09
C GLY A 105 -8.18 1.12 -12.35
N GLN A 106 -8.54 0.00 -11.72
CA GLN A 106 -9.77 -0.15 -10.94
C GLN A 106 -9.53 0.05 -9.45
N SER A 107 -10.50 0.63 -8.75
CA SER A 107 -10.42 0.86 -7.30
C SER A 107 -10.59 -0.45 -6.53
N LEU A 108 -9.69 -0.70 -5.60
CA LEU A 108 -9.75 -1.80 -4.64
C LEU A 108 -9.77 -1.21 -3.23
N PRO A 109 -10.81 -1.47 -2.41
CA PRO A 109 -10.85 -1.03 -1.02
C PRO A 109 -9.70 -1.60 -0.19
N ALA A 110 -9.47 -1.03 1.00
CA ALA A 110 -8.63 -1.66 2.00
C ALA A 110 -9.20 -3.04 2.38
N GLY A 111 -8.32 -4.03 2.50
CA GLY A 111 -8.75 -5.39 2.81
C GLY A 111 -7.66 -6.43 2.63
N VAL A 112 -8.09 -7.67 2.82
CA VAL A 112 -7.29 -8.87 2.63
C VAL A 112 -7.89 -9.68 1.49
N TYR A 113 -7.06 -10.09 0.55
CA TYR A 113 -7.47 -10.69 -0.70
C TYR A 113 -6.63 -11.90 -1.07
N GLY A 114 -7.21 -12.79 -1.85
CA GLY A 114 -6.48 -13.74 -2.67
C GLY A 114 -6.28 -13.16 -4.07
N VAL A 115 -5.09 -13.33 -4.65
CA VAL A 115 -4.82 -12.81 -5.99
C VAL A 115 -4.10 -13.86 -6.83
N GLY A 116 -4.24 -13.75 -8.16
CA GLY A 116 -3.54 -14.62 -9.09
C GLY A 116 -3.58 -14.15 -10.53
N PHE A 117 -2.59 -14.58 -11.29
CA PHE A 117 -2.52 -14.37 -12.75
C PHE A 117 -3.16 -15.57 -13.46
N ILE A 118 -4.30 -15.33 -14.09
CA ILE A 118 -5.08 -16.35 -14.76
C ILE A 118 -4.88 -16.31 -16.29
N PRO A 119 -5.31 -17.35 -17.04
CA PRO A 119 -5.19 -17.36 -18.49
C PRO A 119 -5.86 -16.17 -19.17
N GLY A 120 -5.36 -15.79 -20.36
CA GLY A 120 -5.84 -14.65 -21.15
C GLY A 120 -5.32 -13.31 -20.67
N ASP A 121 -4.11 -13.29 -20.10
CA ASP A 121 -3.44 -12.09 -19.59
C ASP A 121 -4.32 -11.29 -18.63
N LYS A 122 -4.89 -12.00 -17.65
CA LYS A 122 -5.74 -11.43 -16.63
C LYS A 122 -5.15 -11.61 -15.24
N PHE A 123 -5.48 -10.68 -14.39
CA PHE A 123 -5.21 -10.73 -12.96
C PHE A 123 -6.53 -10.67 -12.21
N VAL A 124 -6.77 -11.62 -11.32
CA VAL A 124 -7.99 -11.70 -10.52
C VAL A 124 -7.67 -11.37 -9.07
N VAL A 125 -8.58 -10.63 -8.44
CA VAL A 125 -8.62 -10.38 -7.00
C VAL A 125 -9.88 -11.02 -6.46
N THR A 126 -9.72 -11.83 -5.41
CA THR A 126 -10.82 -12.54 -4.75
C THR A 126 -10.89 -12.17 -3.28
N ASP A 127 -12.06 -12.23 -2.68
CA ASP A 127 -12.23 -12.16 -1.23
C ASP A 127 -11.79 -13.47 -0.55
N VAL A 128 -11.76 -13.49 0.78
CA VAL A 128 -11.37 -14.67 1.56
C VAL A 128 -12.32 -15.87 1.42
N GLY A 129 -13.52 -15.65 0.86
CA GLY A 129 -14.49 -16.66 0.50
C GLY A 129 -14.31 -17.23 -0.92
N ALA A 130 -13.29 -16.74 -1.66
CA ALA A 130 -13.00 -17.06 -3.05
C ALA A 130 -14.02 -16.53 -4.08
N HIS A 131 -14.73 -15.45 -3.75
CA HIS A 131 -15.56 -14.75 -4.73
C HIS A 131 -14.71 -13.70 -5.46
N ASP A 132 -14.88 -13.61 -6.78
CA ASP A 132 -14.18 -12.63 -7.61
C ASP A 132 -14.64 -11.21 -7.23
N VAL A 133 -13.71 -10.38 -6.77
CA VAL A 133 -13.93 -8.96 -6.43
C VAL A 133 -13.74 -8.10 -7.66
N LEU A 134 -12.62 -8.33 -8.39
CA LEU A 134 -12.37 -7.70 -9.66
C LEU A 134 -11.44 -8.58 -10.52
N THR A 135 -11.52 -8.35 -11.83
CA THR A 135 -10.59 -8.95 -12.80
C THR A 135 -10.13 -7.86 -13.75
N VAL A 136 -8.83 -7.72 -13.92
CA VAL A 136 -8.19 -6.69 -14.76
C VAL A 136 -7.19 -7.32 -15.71
N SER A 137 -6.80 -6.61 -16.76
CA SER A 137 -5.74 -7.05 -17.66
C SER A 137 -4.38 -7.00 -16.96
N SER A 138 -3.59 -8.05 -17.13
CA SER A 138 -2.19 -8.11 -16.72
C SER A 138 -1.27 -7.96 -17.93
N SER A 139 0.01 -7.72 -17.65
CA SER A 139 1.05 -7.60 -18.67
C SER A 139 2.18 -8.57 -18.38
N SER A 140 3.07 -8.73 -19.37
CA SER A 140 4.28 -9.55 -19.23
C SER A 140 5.51 -8.72 -19.59
N ASP A 141 6.53 -8.79 -18.76
CA ASP A 141 7.82 -8.13 -18.95
C ASP A 141 8.84 -9.15 -19.46
N GLN A 142 9.14 -9.08 -20.75
CA GLN A 142 10.07 -9.99 -21.43
C GLN A 142 11.53 -9.63 -21.15
N ASP A 143 11.81 -8.41 -20.67
CA ASP A 143 13.18 -7.95 -20.42
C ASP A 143 13.77 -8.51 -19.12
N ILE A 144 12.93 -9.06 -18.25
CA ILE A 144 13.38 -9.73 -17.01
C ILE A 144 14.14 -11.01 -17.36
N LYS A 145 15.47 -10.95 -17.28
CA LYS A 145 16.34 -12.12 -17.57
C LYS A 145 16.21 -13.22 -16.52
N ARG A 146 16.07 -12.86 -15.25
CA ARG A 146 15.96 -13.79 -14.11
C ARG A 146 14.72 -13.45 -13.30
N PRO A 147 13.55 -13.96 -13.70
CA PRO A 147 12.33 -13.72 -12.95
C PRO A 147 12.40 -14.42 -11.58
N VAL A 148 11.91 -13.72 -10.56
CA VAL A 148 11.71 -14.28 -9.21
C VAL A 148 10.25 -14.67 -9.03
N PRO A 149 9.92 -15.59 -8.12
CA PRO A 149 8.54 -16.06 -7.95
C PRO A 149 7.56 -14.95 -7.65
N LEU A 150 7.89 -14.03 -6.73
CA LEU A 150 7.09 -12.84 -6.45
C LEU A 150 8.00 -11.67 -6.06
N GLN A 151 7.68 -10.48 -6.56
CA GLN A 151 8.33 -9.22 -6.15
C GLN A 151 7.42 -8.02 -6.41
N VAL A 152 7.75 -6.92 -5.73
CA VAL A 152 7.19 -5.60 -6.03
C VAL A 152 8.33 -4.68 -6.47
N THR A 153 8.07 -3.84 -7.48
CA THR A 153 9.00 -2.82 -7.97
C THR A 153 8.26 -1.50 -8.20
N THR A 154 8.99 -0.41 -8.36
CA THR A 154 8.42 0.84 -8.87
C THR A 154 8.02 0.68 -10.33
N ASP A 155 6.93 1.33 -10.74
CA ASP A 155 6.53 1.42 -12.14
C ASP A 155 7.10 2.71 -12.77
N PRO A 156 7.78 2.65 -13.91
CA PRO A 156 8.24 3.84 -14.62
C PRO A 156 7.12 4.83 -14.99
N ALA A 157 5.89 4.33 -15.15
CA ALA A 157 4.72 5.17 -15.43
C ALA A 157 4.10 5.79 -14.15
N GLY A 158 4.65 5.49 -12.97
CA GLY A 158 4.16 5.92 -11.67
C GLY A 158 3.47 4.81 -10.90
N GLY A 159 3.63 4.80 -9.57
CA GLY A 159 3.15 3.72 -8.71
C GLY A 159 4.08 2.51 -8.72
N PHE A 160 3.50 1.31 -8.71
CA PHE A 160 4.22 0.07 -8.46
C PHE A 160 3.72 -1.06 -9.35
N ARG A 161 4.55 -2.10 -9.50
CA ARG A 161 4.20 -3.35 -10.17
C ARG A 161 4.34 -4.52 -9.20
N LEU A 162 3.31 -5.33 -9.09
CA LEU A 162 3.39 -6.65 -8.47
C LEU A 162 3.67 -7.67 -9.57
N TYR A 163 4.75 -8.41 -9.42
CA TYR A 163 5.17 -9.47 -10.34
C TYR A 163 4.98 -10.85 -9.77
N GLU A 164 4.59 -11.79 -10.62
CA GLU A 164 4.77 -13.21 -10.45
C GLU A 164 5.51 -13.76 -11.68
N GLY A 165 6.77 -14.11 -11.49
CA GLY A 165 7.65 -14.41 -12.61
C GLY A 165 7.85 -13.20 -13.54
N ARG A 166 7.34 -13.30 -14.78
CA ARG A 166 7.35 -12.20 -15.76
C ARG A 166 6.01 -11.46 -15.86
N LYS A 167 4.92 -12.07 -15.38
CA LYS A 167 3.62 -11.41 -15.40
C LYS A 167 3.58 -10.31 -14.33
N TYR A 168 2.91 -9.22 -14.61
CA TYR A 168 2.74 -8.15 -13.64
C TYR A 168 1.41 -7.44 -13.77
N ILE A 169 1.02 -6.81 -12.67
CA ILE A 169 -0.08 -5.86 -12.58
C ILE A 169 0.42 -4.55 -11.97
N ALA A 170 0.03 -3.42 -12.54
CA ALA A 170 0.32 -2.11 -11.97
C ALA A 170 -0.69 -1.74 -10.89
N PHE A 171 -0.21 -1.11 -9.83
CA PHE A 171 -1.05 -0.55 -8.77
C PHE A 171 -0.49 0.78 -8.24
N SER A 172 -1.39 1.60 -7.70
CA SER A 172 -1.04 2.90 -7.10
C SER A 172 -2.04 3.27 -6.00
N ARG A 173 -1.73 4.30 -5.27
CA ARG A 173 -2.68 5.01 -4.40
C ARG A 173 -3.45 6.08 -5.14
#